data_14de74ca7cb58d24035e8daeaccc0583
#
_entry.id   14de74ca7cb58d24035e8daeaccc0583
#
_cell.length_a   1.000
_cell.length_b   1.000
_cell.length_c   1.000
_cell.angle_alpha   90.00
_cell.angle_beta   90.00
_cell.angle_gamma   90.00
#
_symmetry.space_group_name_H-M   'P 1'
#
loop_
_entity.id
_entity.type
_entity.pdbx_description
1 polymer ?
#
loop_
_entity_poly.entity_id
_entity_poly.type
_entity_poly.pdbx_seq_one_letter_code
_entity_poly.pdbx_strand_id
1 'polypeptide(L)'
;MNKTLIILVFAVIVLSWNFIFTKPKIELTDPVRVLQGLSQSIKYKLAVKKYWKENKSLPDAETWKKQGPNIEVDISKSLVKSIEVGVDGPGAVTVYFMNKETIKLEKDIAGTKIVLIPEAKGERLVWLCHGTMVKEYMPRKCQN
;
A
#
# COMPACT_ATOMS: atom_id res chain seq x y z
N MET A 1 -14.52 -34.90 -45.85
CA MET A 1 -13.89 -33.71 -45.30
C MET A 1 -12.37 -33.87 -45.44
N ASN A 2 -11.69 -32.97 -46.15
CA ASN A 2 -10.25 -33.12 -46.46
C ASN A 2 -9.40 -33.00 -45.18
N LYS A 3 -8.46 -33.92 -45.01
CA LYS A 3 -7.54 -33.94 -43.86
C LYS A 3 -6.83 -32.61 -43.64
N THR A 4 -6.50 -31.91 -44.75
CA THR A 4 -5.92 -30.56 -44.71
C THR A 4 -6.85 -29.51 -44.07
N LEU A 5 -8.16 -29.58 -44.29
CA LEU A 5 -9.14 -28.66 -43.73
C LEU A 5 -9.26 -28.84 -42.21
N ILE A 6 -9.21 -30.09 -41.73
CA ILE A 6 -9.27 -30.38 -40.29
C ILE A 6 -8.04 -29.81 -39.59
N ILE A 7 -6.84 -29.95 -40.17
CA ILE A 7 -5.59 -29.41 -39.59
C ILE A 7 -5.64 -27.89 -39.52
N LEU A 8 -6.15 -27.21 -40.56
CA LEU A 8 -6.31 -25.74 -40.56
C LEU A 8 -7.28 -25.25 -39.49
N VAL A 9 -8.40 -25.93 -39.32
CA VAL A 9 -9.39 -25.58 -38.30
C VAL A 9 -8.79 -25.75 -36.89
N PHE A 10 -8.09 -26.84 -36.64
CA PHE A 10 -7.40 -27.07 -35.35
C PHE A 10 -6.32 -26.03 -35.09
N ALA A 11 -5.51 -25.65 -36.08
CA ALA A 11 -4.50 -24.61 -35.93
C ALA A 11 -5.12 -23.24 -35.56
N VAL A 12 -6.23 -22.87 -36.17
CA VAL A 12 -6.94 -21.63 -35.88
C VAL A 12 -7.52 -21.66 -34.46
N ILE A 13 -8.09 -22.78 -34.01
CA ILE A 13 -8.63 -22.93 -32.68
C ILE A 13 -7.52 -22.80 -31.62
N VAL A 14 -6.37 -23.44 -31.82
CA VAL A 14 -5.24 -23.38 -30.89
C VAL A 14 -4.64 -21.97 -30.81
N LEU A 15 -4.52 -21.28 -31.94
CA LEU A 15 -4.04 -19.89 -31.99
C LEU A 15 -5.02 -18.93 -31.30
N SER A 16 -6.32 -19.10 -31.52
CA SER A 16 -7.38 -18.30 -30.87
C SER A 16 -7.40 -18.54 -29.36
N TRP A 17 -7.19 -19.78 -28.93
CA TRP A 17 -7.14 -20.14 -27.52
C TRP A 17 -5.99 -19.45 -26.77
N ASN A 18 -4.79 -19.45 -27.37
CA ASN A 18 -3.66 -18.72 -26.79
C ASN A 18 -3.90 -17.20 -26.70
N PHE A 19 -4.59 -16.62 -27.68
CA PHE A 19 -4.86 -15.17 -27.68
C PHE A 19 -5.92 -14.77 -26.64
N ILE A 20 -6.91 -15.64 -26.38
CA ILE A 20 -8.01 -15.36 -25.42
C ILE A 20 -7.54 -15.57 -23.97
N PHE A 21 -6.58 -16.47 -23.73
CA PHE A 21 -6.15 -16.80 -22.37
C PHE A 21 -4.88 -16.07 -21.90
N THR A 22 -4.16 -15.36 -22.76
CA THR A 22 -3.11 -14.44 -22.32
C THR A 22 -3.77 -13.19 -21.73
N LYS A 23 -4.15 -13.26 -20.45
CA LYS A 23 -4.54 -12.05 -19.70
C LYS A 23 -3.38 -11.07 -19.77
N PRO A 24 -3.59 -9.81 -20.21
CA PRO A 24 -2.54 -8.82 -20.16
C PRO A 24 -2.08 -8.71 -18.71
N LYS A 25 -0.79 -8.93 -18.48
CA LYS A 25 -0.17 -8.72 -17.17
C LYS A 25 -0.15 -7.22 -16.95
N ILE A 26 -1.14 -6.70 -16.24
CA ILE A 26 -1.17 -5.28 -15.87
C ILE A 26 -0.03 -5.09 -14.87
N GLU A 27 1.12 -4.62 -15.35
CA GLU A 27 2.17 -4.12 -14.48
C GLU A 27 1.70 -2.79 -13.89
N LEU A 28 1.36 -2.83 -12.61
CA LEU A 28 1.03 -1.62 -11.87
C LEU A 28 2.25 -0.71 -11.84
N THR A 29 2.08 0.53 -12.25
CA THR A 29 3.14 1.55 -12.15
C THR A 29 3.47 1.80 -10.67
N ASP A 30 4.70 2.17 -10.36
CA ASP A 30 5.17 2.36 -8.99
C ASP A 30 4.33 3.36 -8.17
N PRO A 31 3.85 4.48 -8.72
CA PRO A 31 2.92 5.35 -7.99
C PRO A 31 1.62 4.64 -7.56
N VAL A 32 1.07 3.77 -8.40
CA VAL A 32 -0.14 2.99 -8.07
C VAL A 32 0.15 1.98 -6.96
N ARG A 33 1.32 1.34 -6.98
CA ARG A 33 1.76 0.40 -5.95
C ARG A 33 1.99 1.11 -4.60
N VAL A 34 2.53 2.33 -4.61
CA VAL A 34 2.65 3.18 -3.40
C VAL A 34 1.27 3.50 -2.84
N LEU A 35 0.32 3.92 -3.67
CA LEU A 35 -1.06 4.19 -3.24
C LEU A 35 -1.75 2.94 -2.68
N GLN A 36 -1.52 1.78 -3.29
CA GLN A 36 -2.02 0.51 -2.79
C GLN A 36 -1.44 0.18 -1.41
N GLY A 37 -0.14 0.43 -1.20
CA GLY A 37 0.50 0.29 0.10
C GLY A 37 -0.12 1.22 1.14
N LEU A 38 -0.32 2.50 0.79
CA LEU A 38 -0.96 3.47 1.68
C LEU A 38 -2.41 3.11 2.02
N SER A 39 -3.13 2.43 1.16
CA SER A 39 -4.50 1.98 1.46
C SER A 39 -4.56 1.08 2.69
N GLN A 40 -3.50 0.32 2.97
CA GLN A 40 -3.42 -0.52 4.17
C GLN A 40 -3.34 0.30 5.46
N SER A 41 -2.82 1.53 5.41
CA SER A 41 -2.77 2.43 6.56
C SER A 41 -4.16 2.87 7.05
N ILE A 42 -5.21 2.71 6.23
CA ILE A 42 -6.58 3.09 6.59
C ILE A 42 -7.06 2.36 7.84
N LYS A 43 -6.76 1.06 7.95
CA LYS A 43 -7.13 0.25 9.13
C LYS A 43 -6.48 0.80 10.41
N TYR A 44 -5.21 1.18 10.32
CA TYR A 44 -4.45 1.78 11.42
C TYR A 44 -5.01 3.16 11.82
N LYS A 45 -5.30 4.01 10.83
CA LYS A 45 -5.92 5.32 11.08
C LYS A 45 -7.28 5.20 11.77
N LEU A 46 -8.10 4.24 11.37
CA LEU A 46 -9.39 3.97 12.01
C LEU A 46 -9.21 3.50 13.45
N ALA A 47 -8.24 2.63 13.71
CA ALA A 47 -7.94 2.14 15.04
C ALA A 47 -7.38 3.25 15.95
N VAL A 48 -6.48 4.11 15.46
CA VAL A 48 -6.00 5.30 16.18
C VAL A 48 -7.15 6.26 16.48
N LYS A 49 -8.05 6.50 15.53
CA LYS A 49 -9.24 7.33 15.73
C LYS A 49 -10.16 6.77 16.81
N LYS A 50 -10.36 5.44 16.84
CA LYS A 50 -11.14 4.77 17.88
C LYS A 50 -10.48 4.95 19.23
N TYR A 51 -9.17 4.65 19.36
CA TYR A 51 -8.41 4.83 20.58
C TYR A 51 -8.53 6.28 21.13
N TRP A 52 -8.33 7.28 20.26
CA TRP A 52 -8.44 8.69 20.61
C TRP A 52 -9.84 9.06 21.13
N LYS A 53 -10.91 8.53 20.52
CA LYS A 53 -12.28 8.79 21.00
C LYS A 53 -12.51 8.23 22.40
N GLU A 54 -11.96 7.05 22.69
CA GLU A 54 -12.15 6.35 23.96
C GLU A 54 -11.26 6.94 25.07
N ASN A 55 -10.02 7.28 24.75
CA ASN A 55 -9.01 7.70 25.74
C ASN A 55 -8.75 9.21 25.77
N LYS A 56 -9.32 9.99 24.84
CA LYS A 56 -9.10 11.44 24.68
C LYS A 56 -7.62 11.83 24.51
N SER A 57 -6.77 10.87 24.18
CA SER A 57 -5.33 11.03 23.93
C SER A 57 -4.92 10.17 22.75
N LEU A 58 -3.80 10.54 22.10
CA LEU A 58 -3.23 9.76 21.02
C LEU A 58 -2.23 8.75 21.59
N PRO A 59 -2.19 7.50 21.10
CA PRO A 59 -1.26 6.50 21.62
C PRO A 59 0.17 6.77 21.14
N ASP A 60 1.14 6.63 22.04
CA ASP A 60 2.54 6.49 21.67
C ASP A 60 2.85 5.04 21.24
N ALA A 61 4.10 4.78 20.85
CA ALA A 61 4.51 3.46 20.34
C ALA A 61 4.38 2.35 21.40
N GLU A 62 4.71 2.64 22.68
CA GLU A 62 4.59 1.65 23.75
C GLU A 62 3.13 1.33 24.08
N THR A 63 2.32 2.35 24.20
CA THR A 63 0.89 2.22 24.44
C THR A 63 0.22 1.44 23.31
N TRP A 64 0.57 1.78 22.05
CA TRP A 64 0.06 1.04 20.91
C TRP A 64 0.45 -0.43 20.92
N LYS A 65 1.69 -0.74 21.23
CA LYS A 65 2.18 -2.12 21.34
C LYS A 65 1.43 -2.94 22.37
N LYS A 66 1.01 -2.30 23.49
CA LYS A 66 0.31 -2.97 24.60
C LYS A 66 -1.20 -3.08 24.38
N GLN A 67 -1.82 -2.07 23.78
CA GLN A 67 -3.27 -1.89 23.74
C GLN A 67 -3.86 -1.78 22.32
N GLY A 68 -2.99 -1.60 21.31
CA GLY A 68 -3.42 -1.50 19.92
C GLY A 68 -3.91 -2.86 19.38
N PRO A 69 -4.81 -2.84 18.41
CA PRO A 69 -5.26 -4.06 17.75
C PRO A 69 -4.12 -4.68 16.92
N ASN A 70 -4.10 -6.01 16.86
CA ASN A 70 -3.23 -6.72 15.93
C ASN A 70 -3.78 -6.56 14.51
N ILE A 71 -3.09 -5.79 13.68
CA ILE A 71 -3.48 -5.53 12.30
C ILE A 71 -2.42 -6.14 11.38
N GLU A 72 -2.84 -7.11 10.57
CA GLU A 72 -1.93 -7.71 9.58
C GLU A 72 -1.76 -6.80 8.36
N VAL A 73 -0.51 -6.67 7.93
CA VAL A 73 -0.11 -6.01 6.70
C VAL A 73 0.02 -7.08 5.61
N ASP A 74 -0.72 -6.91 4.51
CA ASP A 74 -0.55 -7.78 3.33
C ASP A 74 0.69 -7.34 2.54
N ILE A 75 1.84 -7.88 2.92
CA ILE A 75 3.12 -7.63 2.26
C ILE A 75 3.21 -8.27 0.87
N SER A 76 2.39 -9.27 0.57
CA SER A 76 2.45 -10.02 -0.68
C SER A 76 1.96 -9.23 -1.89
N LYS A 77 1.09 -8.25 -1.68
CA LYS A 77 0.44 -7.44 -2.72
C LYS A 77 0.86 -5.97 -2.73
N SER A 78 1.70 -5.56 -1.78
CA SER A 78 2.09 -4.16 -1.64
C SER A 78 3.60 -4.01 -1.51
N LEU A 79 4.10 -2.80 -1.74
CA LEU A 79 5.50 -2.45 -1.50
C LEU A 79 5.78 -2.16 -0.02
N VAL A 80 4.81 -2.39 0.87
CA VAL A 80 4.92 -2.07 2.29
C VAL A 80 5.71 -3.16 3.01
N LYS A 81 6.73 -2.75 3.74
CA LYS A 81 7.52 -3.59 4.64
C LYS A 81 6.82 -3.75 5.99
N SER A 82 6.41 -2.62 6.59
CA SER A 82 5.71 -2.58 7.87
C SER A 82 4.89 -1.30 7.99
N ILE A 83 3.92 -1.31 8.89
CA ILE A 83 3.20 -0.12 9.34
C ILE A 83 3.29 -0.06 10.86
N GLU A 84 3.73 1.08 11.38
CA GLU A 84 3.94 1.29 12.80
C GLU A 84 3.14 2.51 13.27
N VAL A 85 2.75 2.51 14.54
CA VAL A 85 1.99 3.61 15.13
C VAL A 85 2.74 4.17 16.33
N GLY A 86 2.78 5.51 16.41
CA GLY A 86 3.36 6.23 17.55
C GLY A 86 4.87 6.44 17.49
N VAL A 87 5.57 5.91 16.49
CA VAL A 87 7.05 6.00 16.38
C VAL A 87 7.49 7.40 15.97
N ASP A 88 6.80 8.03 15.03
CA ASP A 88 7.13 9.39 14.55
C ASP A 88 6.24 10.47 15.22
N GLY A 89 5.70 10.18 16.40
CA GLY A 89 4.84 11.07 17.20
C GLY A 89 3.55 10.39 17.64
N PRO A 90 2.87 10.91 18.68
CA PRO A 90 1.66 10.31 19.21
C PRO A 90 0.59 10.09 18.14
N GLY A 91 0.12 8.85 17.98
CA GLY A 91 -0.88 8.46 16.99
C GLY A 91 -0.43 8.51 15.54
N ALA A 92 0.80 8.92 15.25
CA ALA A 92 1.33 8.92 13.88
C ALA A 92 1.35 7.50 13.31
N VAL A 93 0.87 7.34 12.07
CA VAL A 93 0.89 6.06 11.34
C VAL A 93 2.00 6.14 10.31
N THR A 94 3.06 5.38 10.51
CA THR A 94 4.24 5.36 9.63
C THR A 94 4.22 4.12 8.76
N VAL A 95 4.23 4.33 7.45
CA VAL A 95 4.30 3.26 6.44
C VAL A 95 5.73 3.18 5.93
N TYR A 96 6.39 2.06 6.16
CA TYR A 96 7.72 1.77 5.65
C TYR A 96 7.64 0.96 4.37
N PHE A 97 8.37 1.36 3.34
CA PHE A 97 8.46 0.64 2.08
C PHE A 97 9.64 -0.32 2.06
N MET A 98 9.54 -1.38 1.27
CA MET A 98 10.56 -2.43 1.16
C MET A 98 11.88 -1.88 0.62
N ASN A 99 12.97 -2.55 0.95
CA ASN A 99 14.29 -2.26 0.40
C ASN A 99 14.44 -2.84 -1.02
N LYS A 100 15.36 -2.27 -1.80
CA LYS A 100 15.63 -2.63 -3.20
C LYS A 100 15.99 -4.11 -3.39
N GLU A 101 16.56 -4.75 -2.38
CA GLU A 101 17.01 -6.15 -2.42
C GLU A 101 15.86 -7.15 -2.48
N THR A 102 14.69 -6.77 -2.02
CA THR A 102 13.54 -7.67 -1.90
C THR A 102 12.67 -7.69 -3.17
N ILE A 103 12.65 -6.63 -3.94
CA ILE A 103 11.85 -6.48 -5.16
C ILE A 103 12.60 -5.54 -6.13
N LYS A 104 12.41 -5.70 -7.45
CA LYS A 104 12.83 -4.69 -8.44
C LYS A 104 12.04 -3.40 -8.23
N LEU A 105 12.47 -2.61 -7.25
CA LEU A 105 11.90 -1.30 -6.93
C LEU A 105 12.78 -0.21 -7.52
N GLU A 106 12.15 0.85 -7.97
CA GLU A 106 12.84 2.10 -8.27
C GLU A 106 13.63 2.55 -7.03
N LYS A 107 14.86 3.02 -7.25
CA LYS A 107 15.78 3.44 -6.18
C LYS A 107 15.14 4.48 -5.24
N ASP A 108 14.24 5.29 -5.78
CA ASP A 108 13.63 6.43 -5.10
C ASP A 108 12.45 6.05 -4.18
N ILE A 109 12.02 4.79 -4.20
CA ILE A 109 10.97 4.26 -3.31
C ILE A 109 11.59 3.37 -2.22
N ALA A 110 12.67 2.66 -2.55
CA ALA A 110 13.28 1.67 -1.68
C ALA A 110 13.75 2.25 -0.34
N GLY A 111 13.30 1.65 0.76
CA GLY A 111 13.68 2.06 2.11
C GLY A 111 13.11 3.41 2.57
N THR A 112 12.21 4.01 1.81
CA THR A 112 11.54 5.26 2.16
C THR A 112 10.37 5.02 3.12
N LYS A 113 9.86 6.11 3.72
CA LYS A 113 8.67 6.08 4.58
C LYS A 113 7.70 7.21 4.26
N ILE A 114 6.44 6.98 4.54
CA ILE A 114 5.39 8.00 4.58
C ILE A 114 4.79 8.02 5.97
N VAL A 115 4.71 9.20 6.57
CA VAL A 115 4.18 9.44 7.92
C VAL A 115 2.86 10.18 7.81
N LEU A 116 1.84 9.61 8.42
CA LEU A 116 0.50 10.19 8.54
C LEU A 116 0.31 10.65 9.99
N ILE A 117 0.29 11.96 10.21
CA ILE A 117 0.21 12.57 11.54
C ILE A 117 -1.22 13.00 11.82
N PRO A 118 -1.85 12.49 12.90
CA PRO A 118 -3.17 12.93 13.30
C PRO A 118 -3.11 14.28 14.03
N GLU A 119 -3.98 15.20 13.64
CA GLU A 119 -4.20 16.47 14.28
C GLU A 119 -5.64 16.56 14.78
N ALA A 120 -5.85 16.81 16.07
CA ALA A 120 -7.19 16.96 16.62
C ALA A 120 -7.75 18.34 16.27
N LYS A 121 -8.88 18.38 15.55
CA LYS A 121 -9.63 19.60 15.24
C LYS A 121 -11.08 19.43 15.73
N GLY A 122 -11.32 19.87 16.95
CA GLY A 122 -12.58 19.61 17.64
C GLY A 122 -12.80 18.11 17.84
N GLU A 123 -13.92 17.58 17.36
CA GLU A 123 -14.26 16.15 17.45
C GLU A 123 -13.72 15.29 16.28
N ARG A 124 -12.86 15.82 15.44
CA ARG A 124 -12.32 15.12 14.28
C ARG A 124 -10.80 15.04 14.32
N LEU A 125 -10.26 13.96 13.80
CA LEU A 125 -8.83 13.86 13.46
C LEU A 125 -8.65 14.21 11.99
N VAL A 126 -7.83 15.21 11.73
CA VAL A 126 -7.31 15.54 10.40
C VAL A 126 -5.93 14.90 10.26
N TRP A 127 -5.62 14.40 9.08
CA TRP A 127 -4.37 13.68 8.85
C TRP A 127 -3.46 14.53 7.96
N LEU A 128 -2.37 14.98 8.51
CA LEU A 128 -1.26 15.54 7.76
C LEU A 128 -0.39 14.40 7.23
N CYS A 129 0.34 14.64 6.15
CA CYS A 129 1.15 13.62 5.51
C CYS A 129 2.47 14.22 5.03
N HIS A 130 3.58 13.55 5.33
CA HIS A 130 4.89 13.83 4.76
C HIS A 130 5.68 12.52 4.59
N GLY A 131 6.81 12.54 3.92
CA GLY A 131 7.62 11.35 3.73
C GLY A 131 9.01 11.66 3.21
N THR A 132 9.83 10.62 3.13
CA THR A 132 11.20 10.68 2.58
C THR A 132 11.29 10.29 1.11
N MET A 133 10.16 9.88 0.53
CA MET A 133 10.06 9.50 -0.88
C MET A 133 10.10 10.73 -1.78
N VAL A 134 10.58 10.60 -3.00
CA VAL A 134 10.53 11.69 -3.98
C VAL A 134 9.08 12.06 -4.33
N LYS A 135 8.85 13.34 -4.61
CA LYS A 135 7.50 13.91 -4.79
C LYS A 135 6.67 13.19 -5.86
N GLU A 136 7.30 12.71 -6.91
CA GLU A 136 6.64 12.03 -8.05
C GLU A 136 5.87 10.79 -7.63
N TYR A 137 6.35 10.07 -6.62
CA TYR A 137 5.73 8.85 -6.11
C TYR A 137 4.82 9.11 -4.90
N MET A 138 4.93 10.30 -4.29
CA MET A 138 4.06 10.65 -3.17
C MET A 138 2.66 11.07 -3.62
N PRO A 139 1.61 10.71 -2.85
CA PRO A 139 0.29 11.29 -3.05
C PRO A 139 0.34 12.83 -2.96
N ARG A 140 -0.45 13.52 -3.77
CA ARG A 140 -0.46 15.00 -3.81
C ARG A 140 -0.61 15.65 -2.42
N LYS A 141 -1.39 15.04 -1.52
CA LYS A 141 -1.60 15.52 -0.14
C LYS A 141 -0.35 15.41 0.74
N CYS A 142 0.65 14.63 0.34
CA CYS A 142 1.90 14.39 1.08
C CYS A 142 3.10 15.14 0.48
N GLN A 143 2.90 15.94 -0.56
CA GLN A 143 3.98 16.62 -1.29
C GLN A 143 4.32 18.02 -0.74
N ASN A 144 3.68 18.44 0.36
CA ASN A 144 3.91 19.74 1.01
C ASN A 144 5.18 19.75 1.84
#